data_58a2c56dd84bbcb8a7c04a804c032d5a
#
_entry.id   58a2c56dd84bbcb8a7c04a804c032d5a
#
_cell.length_a   1.000
_cell.length_b   1.000
_cell.length_c   1.000
_cell.angle_alpha   90.00
_cell.angle_beta   90.00
_cell.angle_gamma   90.00
#
_symmetry.space_group_name_H-M   'P 1'
#
loop_
_entity.id
_entity.type
_entity.pdbx_description
1 polymer ?
#
loop_
_entity_poly.entity_id
_entity_poly.type
_entity_poly.pdbx_seq_one_letter_code
_entity_poly.pdbx_strand_id
1 'polypeptide(L)'
;MGVSAPCSIRETPVTFNARGKSMKEIAALIATRSAFFVAPDQGRIAGFATHSRRRSGAGYARTLDHTIRLAPGASGRGHGRAPMAAVKDHARAGGGHPIFAGVSGENPEGQAFHARLGHAQTAILPQVGRKFGRWMDLVLMQKFLT
;
A
#
# COMPACT_ATOMS: atom_id res chain seq x y z
N MET A 1 10.64 -19.15 -7.22
CA MET A 1 9.32 -18.65 -6.79
C MET A 1 9.12 -17.22 -7.27
N GLY A 2 8.40 -17.04 -8.32
CA GLY A 2 8.16 -15.72 -8.87
C GLY A 2 7.15 -14.96 -8.03
N VAL A 3 7.57 -13.93 -7.31
CA VAL A 3 6.67 -12.89 -6.85
C VAL A 3 6.32 -12.09 -8.10
N SER A 4 5.20 -12.42 -8.72
CA SER A 4 4.75 -11.75 -9.93
C SER A 4 4.08 -10.42 -9.57
N ALA A 5 4.88 -9.48 -9.06
CA ALA A 5 4.42 -8.11 -8.87
C ALA A 5 4.79 -7.14 -10.02
N PRO A 6 5.43 -7.58 -11.12
CA PRO A 6 5.94 -6.62 -12.10
C PRO A 6 4.88 -6.05 -13.03
N CYS A 7 3.82 -6.78 -13.33
CA CYS A 7 2.90 -6.41 -14.39
C CYS A 7 2.07 -5.17 -14.06
N SER A 8 1.45 -5.13 -12.87
CA SER A 8 0.63 -3.98 -12.49
C SER A 8 1.46 -2.71 -12.26
N ILE A 9 2.72 -2.85 -11.84
CA ILE A 9 3.62 -1.70 -11.63
C ILE A 9 4.03 -1.09 -12.97
N ARG A 10 4.31 -1.92 -13.98
CA ARG A 10 4.82 -1.46 -15.28
C ARG A 10 3.73 -0.97 -16.22
N GLU A 11 2.57 -1.61 -16.19
CA GLU A 11 1.56 -1.49 -17.24
C GLU A 11 0.33 -0.68 -16.83
N THR A 12 0.19 -0.34 -15.56
CA THR A 12 -1.01 0.33 -15.06
C THR A 12 -0.69 1.60 -14.27
N PRO A 13 -1.63 2.57 -14.17
CA PRO A 13 -1.49 3.75 -13.33
C PRO A 13 -1.76 3.51 -11.84
N VAL A 14 -1.84 2.26 -11.40
CA VAL A 14 -2.12 1.89 -10.00
C VAL A 14 -1.03 2.39 -9.06
N THR A 15 0.20 2.50 -9.53
CA THR A 15 1.31 3.08 -8.80
C THR A 15 2.15 3.96 -9.73
N PHE A 16 2.79 4.99 -9.18
CA PHE A 16 3.66 5.88 -9.94
C PHE A 16 5.04 5.27 -10.25
N ASN A 17 5.39 4.15 -9.63
CA ASN A 17 6.63 3.46 -9.91
C ASN A 17 6.55 2.75 -11.27
N ALA A 18 7.51 3.02 -12.14
CA ALA A 18 7.58 2.43 -13.47
C ALA A 18 8.37 1.12 -13.49
N ARG A 19 9.19 0.87 -12.48
CA ARG A 19 10.05 -0.30 -12.38
C ARG A 19 9.57 -1.27 -11.31
N GLY A 20 9.49 -2.55 -11.65
CA GLY A 20 9.24 -3.61 -10.69
C GLY A 20 10.42 -3.77 -9.71
N LYS A 21 10.15 -4.21 -8.50
CA LYS A 21 11.17 -4.47 -7.49
C LYS A 21 11.86 -5.81 -7.76
N SER A 22 13.18 -5.83 -7.63
CA SER A 22 13.96 -7.06 -7.64
C SER A 22 13.76 -7.85 -6.34
N MET A 23 14.16 -9.12 -6.33
CA MET A 23 14.12 -9.94 -5.11
C MET A 23 14.98 -9.33 -3.99
N LYS A 24 16.12 -8.73 -4.34
CA LYS A 24 16.99 -8.05 -3.39
C LYS A 24 16.32 -6.83 -2.76
N GLU A 25 15.62 -6.03 -3.57
CA GLU A 25 14.87 -4.86 -3.08
C GLU A 25 13.70 -5.28 -2.18
N ILE A 26 13.02 -6.37 -2.50
CA ILE A 26 11.95 -6.91 -1.66
C ILE A 26 12.50 -7.43 -0.33
N ALA A 27 13.63 -8.15 -0.36
CA ALA A 27 14.28 -8.64 0.85
C ALA A 27 14.73 -7.48 1.76
N ALA A 28 15.28 -6.41 1.18
CA ALA A 28 15.65 -5.21 1.91
C ALA A 28 14.42 -4.51 2.52
N LEU A 29 13.31 -4.48 1.78
CA LEU A 29 12.06 -3.91 2.26
C LEU A 29 11.52 -4.68 3.47
N ILE A 30 11.52 -6.01 3.41
CA ILE A 30 11.12 -6.89 4.52
C ILE A 30 12.00 -6.63 5.75
N ALA A 31 13.32 -6.53 5.56
CA ALA A 31 14.27 -6.32 6.66
C ALA A 31 14.14 -4.95 7.32
N THR A 32 13.71 -3.92 6.58
CA THR A 32 13.67 -2.53 7.06
C THR A 32 12.30 -2.09 7.57
N ARG A 33 11.23 -2.83 7.26
CA ARG A 33 9.88 -2.51 7.74
C ARG A 33 9.61 -3.10 9.11
N SER A 34 8.90 -2.36 9.95
CA SER A 34 8.50 -2.82 11.29
C SER A 34 7.47 -3.95 11.23
N ALA A 35 6.73 -4.08 10.14
CA ALA A 35 5.76 -5.14 9.92
C ALA A 35 5.64 -5.43 8.43
N PHE A 36 5.54 -6.72 8.10
CA PHE A 36 5.35 -7.18 6.72
C PHE A 36 4.46 -8.42 6.75
N PHE A 37 3.30 -8.32 6.16
CA PHE A 37 2.29 -9.39 6.15
C PHE A 37 2.00 -9.83 4.74
N VAL A 38 1.94 -11.13 4.52
CA VAL A 38 1.64 -11.73 3.22
C VAL A 38 0.26 -12.35 3.20
N ALA A 39 -0.37 -12.37 2.03
CA ALA A 39 -1.62 -13.07 1.78
C ALA A 39 -1.30 -14.35 1.00
N PRO A 40 -1.40 -15.54 1.62
CA PRO A 40 -1.20 -16.80 0.91
C PRO A 40 -2.44 -17.16 0.08
N ASP A 41 -2.21 -17.80 -1.06
CA ASP A 41 -3.26 -18.35 -1.91
C ASP A 41 -2.75 -19.63 -2.58
N GLN A 42 -3.21 -20.78 -2.13
CA GLN A 42 -2.90 -22.10 -2.70
C GLN A 42 -1.39 -22.33 -2.90
N GLY A 43 -0.58 -22.04 -1.88
CA GLY A 43 0.87 -22.21 -1.92
C GLY A 43 1.62 -21.10 -2.64
N ARG A 44 0.93 -20.07 -3.11
CA ARG A 44 1.51 -18.87 -3.72
C ARG A 44 1.24 -17.65 -2.83
N ILE A 45 1.97 -16.58 -3.07
CA ILE A 45 1.74 -15.30 -2.40
C ILE A 45 0.84 -14.45 -3.30
N ALA A 46 -0.39 -14.20 -2.85
CA ALA A 46 -1.35 -13.36 -3.57
C ALA A 46 -1.08 -11.87 -3.38
N GLY A 47 -0.32 -11.49 -2.36
CA GLY A 47 0.01 -10.10 -2.10
C GLY A 47 0.68 -9.91 -0.75
N PHE A 48 0.98 -8.65 -0.45
CA PHE A 48 1.54 -8.26 0.85
C PHE A 48 1.02 -6.90 1.28
N ALA A 49 1.10 -6.65 2.58
CA ALA A 49 0.88 -5.33 3.17
C ALA A 49 1.95 -5.03 4.20
N THR A 50 2.33 -3.78 4.29
CA THR A 50 3.33 -3.29 5.23
C THR A 50 3.00 -1.86 5.64
N HIS A 51 3.55 -1.41 6.76
CA HIS A 51 3.47 0.00 7.14
C HIS A 51 4.83 0.53 7.57
N SER A 52 4.93 1.84 7.58
CA SER A 52 6.12 2.55 8.05
C SER A 52 5.71 3.94 8.53
N ARG A 53 6.64 4.62 9.20
CA ARG A 53 6.45 6.00 9.58
C ARG A 53 6.31 6.88 8.31
N ARG A 54 5.33 7.78 8.31
CA ARG A 54 5.08 8.67 7.19
C ARG A 54 6.19 9.70 6.98
N ARG A 55 6.70 10.26 8.06
CA ARG A 55 7.78 11.27 8.04
C ARG A 55 8.73 11.05 9.21
N SER A 56 9.97 11.48 9.04
CA SER A 56 10.93 11.59 10.12
C SER A 56 10.52 12.70 11.10
N GLY A 57 11.08 12.67 12.29
CA GLY A 57 10.77 13.63 13.34
C GLY A 57 9.87 13.07 14.42
N ALA A 58 10.11 13.48 15.67
CA ALA A 58 9.43 12.93 16.84
C ALA A 58 7.91 13.19 16.83
N GLY A 59 7.48 14.34 16.29
CA GLY A 59 6.07 14.69 16.19
C GLY A 59 5.27 13.78 15.24
N TYR A 60 5.96 13.06 14.34
CA TYR A 60 5.33 12.14 13.38
C TYR A 60 5.49 10.67 13.76
N ALA A 61 5.95 10.38 14.98
CA ALA A 61 6.26 9.01 15.40
C ALA A 61 5.05 8.06 15.34
N ARG A 62 3.84 8.60 15.48
CA ARG A 62 2.58 7.84 15.46
C ARG A 62 1.78 7.99 14.16
N THR A 63 2.35 8.68 13.17
CA THR A 63 1.72 8.91 11.86
C THR A 63 2.33 7.94 10.86
N LEU A 64 1.50 7.08 10.29
CA LEU A 64 1.94 5.95 9.49
C LEU A 64 1.42 6.02 8.07
N ASP A 65 2.18 5.48 7.14
CA ASP A 65 1.73 5.10 5.81
C ASP A 65 1.70 3.58 5.72
N HIS A 66 0.75 3.04 4.98
CA HIS A 66 0.79 1.65 4.60
C HIS A 66 0.92 1.48 3.08
N THR A 67 1.40 0.33 2.71
CA THR A 67 1.46 -0.13 1.32
C THR A 67 0.80 -1.49 1.24
N ILE A 68 -0.06 -1.68 0.26
CA ILE A 68 -0.61 -2.98 -0.10
C ILE A 68 -0.38 -3.22 -1.58
N ARG A 69 0.01 -4.45 -1.92
CA ARG A 69 0.17 -4.92 -3.29
C ARG A 69 -0.46 -6.29 -3.42
N LEU A 70 -1.26 -6.46 -4.45
CA LEU A 70 -1.84 -7.74 -4.81
C LEU A 70 -1.26 -8.22 -6.14
N ALA A 71 -1.09 -9.54 -6.27
CA ALA A 71 -0.68 -10.15 -7.51
C ALA A 71 -1.76 -9.94 -8.59
N PRO A 72 -1.38 -9.94 -9.89
CA PRO A 72 -2.36 -9.88 -10.96
C PRO A 72 -3.41 -10.99 -10.83
N GLY A 73 -4.68 -10.62 -10.95
CA GLY A 73 -5.82 -11.54 -10.78
C GLY A 73 -6.22 -11.83 -9.34
N ALA A 74 -5.47 -11.36 -8.34
CA ALA A 74 -5.83 -11.52 -6.94
C ALA A 74 -6.75 -10.41 -6.43
N SER A 75 -6.84 -9.31 -7.13
CA SER A 75 -7.69 -8.18 -6.78
C SER A 75 -9.19 -8.57 -6.85
N GLY A 76 -9.97 -8.08 -5.90
CA GLY A 76 -11.40 -8.36 -5.85
C GLY A 76 -11.78 -9.73 -5.28
N ARG A 77 -10.80 -10.55 -4.88
CA ARG A 77 -11.02 -11.90 -4.32
C ARG A 77 -10.85 -11.97 -2.80
N GLY A 78 -10.79 -10.83 -2.13
CA GLY A 78 -10.68 -10.77 -0.67
C GLY A 78 -9.27 -10.94 -0.11
N HIS A 79 -8.24 -11.14 -0.94
CA HIS A 79 -6.86 -11.38 -0.50
C HIS A 79 -6.20 -10.18 0.19
N GLY A 80 -6.72 -8.97 0.01
CA GLY A 80 -6.18 -7.77 0.66
C GLY A 80 -6.67 -7.55 2.07
N ARG A 81 -7.79 -8.13 2.46
CA ARG A 81 -8.46 -7.85 3.73
C ARG A 81 -7.66 -8.33 4.93
N ALA A 82 -7.19 -9.58 4.90
CA ALA A 82 -6.45 -10.17 6.01
C ALA A 82 -5.10 -9.48 6.27
N PRO A 83 -4.22 -9.26 5.27
CA PRO A 83 -2.98 -8.53 5.51
C PRO A 83 -3.21 -7.08 5.95
N MET A 84 -4.24 -6.41 5.46
CA MET A 84 -4.57 -5.06 5.92
C MET A 84 -5.08 -5.04 7.36
N ALA A 85 -5.85 -6.05 7.78
CA ALA A 85 -6.25 -6.19 9.18
C ALA A 85 -5.02 -6.38 10.07
N ALA A 86 -4.08 -7.24 9.67
CA ALA A 86 -2.83 -7.48 10.39
C ALA A 86 -1.97 -6.20 10.49
N VAL A 87 -1.86 -5.43 9.41
CA VAL A 87 -1.16 -4.13 9.41
C VAL A 87 -1.79 -3.17 10.41
N LYS A 88 -3.11 -3.04 10.39
CA LYS A 88 -3.82 -2.12 11.30
C LYS A 88 -3.66 -2.53 12.75
N ASP A 89 -3.76 -3.81 13.06
CA ASP A 89 -3.61 -4.32 14.43
C ASP A 89 -2.17 -4.13 14.93
N HIS A 90 -1.19 -4.42 14.11
CA HIS A 90 0.22 -4.19 14.46
C HIS A 90 0.51 -2.71 14.66
N ALA A 91 0.02 -1.86 13.77
CA ALA A 91 0.18 -0.41 13.86
C ALA A 91 -0.47 0.17 15.12
N ARG A 92 -1.67 -0.31 15.46
CA ARG A 92 -2.40 0.09 16.67
C ARG A 92 -1.65 -0.35 17.92
N ALA A 93 -1.16 -1.58 17.97
CA ALA A 93 -0.38 -2.11 19.09
C ALA A 93 0.92 -1.32 19.31
N GLY A 94 1.52 -0.79 18.25
CA GLY A 94 2.70 0.08 18.30
C GLY A 94 2.41 1.55 18.63
N GLY A 95 1.16 1.89 18.95
CA GLY A 95 0.77 3.26 19.28
C GLY A 95 0.49 4.16 18.08
N GLY A 96 0.34 3.60 16.89
CA GLY A 96 -0.06 4.33 15.69
C GLY A 96 -1.44 4.92 15.84
N HIS A 97 -1.64 6.16 15.33
CA HIS A 97 -2.93 6.83 15.39
C HIS A 97 -3.51 7.09 14.00
N PRO A 98 -3.00 8.00 13.17
CA PRO A 98 -3.45 8.05 11.78
C PRO A 98 -2.63 7.12 10.92
N ILE A 99 -3.30 6.42 10.02
CA ILE A 99 -2.67 5.64 8.97
C ILE A 99 -3.19 6.10 7.61
N PHE A 100 -2.28 6.31 6.67
CA PHE A 100 -2.58 6.84 5.36
C PHE A 100 -2.36 5.81 4.27
N ALA A 101 -3.18 5.90 3.23
CA ALA A 101 -2.94 5.27 1.94
C ALA A 101 -2.77 6.36 0.89
N GLY A 102 -1.73 6.25 0.07
CA GLY A 102 -1.59 7.03 -1.14
C GLY A 102 -2.08 6.22 -2.33
N VAL A 103 -3.15 6.67 -2.96
CA VAL A 103 -3.78 5.95 -4.07
C VAL A 103 -3.76 6.83 -5.32
N SER A 104 -3.33 6.28 -6.45
CA SER A 104 -3.39 7.02 -7.71
C SER A 104 -4.80 7.52 -7.99
N GLY A 105 -4.93 8.75 -8.47
CA GLY A 105 -6.20 9.30 -8.94
C GLY A 105 -6.82 8.49 -10.07
N GLU A 106 -6.00 7.71 -10.79
CA GLU A 106 -6.45 6.82 -11.86
C GLU A 106 -6.71 5.39 -11.39
N ASN A 107 -6.79 5.16 -10.08
CA ASN A 107 -7.08 3.85 -9.49
C ASN A 107 -8.37 3.89 -8.65
N PRO A 108 -9.55 3.96 -9.28
CA PRO A 108 -10.81 4.01 -8.54
C PRO A 108 -11.08 2.74 -7.72
N GLU A 109 -10.61 1.59 -8.17
CA GLU A 109 -10.75 0.33 -7.41
C GLU A 109 -9.97 0.35 -6.11
N GLY A 110 -8.76 0.89 -6.13
CA GLY A 110 -7.95 1.08 -4.93
C GLY A 110 -8.57 2.06 -3.96
N GLN A 111 -9.16 3.14 -4.46
CA GLN A 111 -9.89 4.11 -3.64
C GLN A 111 -11.12 3.46 -2.98
N ALA A 112 -11.91 2.68 -3.75
CA ALA A 112 -13.06 1.95 -3.22
C ALA A 112 -12.66 0.89 -2.19
N PHE A 113 -11.55 0.19 -2.42
CA PHE A 113 -11.00 -0.79 -1.47
C PHE A 113 -10.69 -0.13 -0.12
N HIS A 114 -9.98 0.98 -0.13
CA HIS A 114 -9.62 1.69 1.11
C HIS A 114 -10.85 2.30 1.80
N ALA A 115 -11.82 2.81 1.03
CA ALA A 115 -13.08 3.29 1.59
C ALA A 115 -13.83 2.18 2.34
N ARG A 116 -13.89 0.98 1.78
CA ARG A 116 -14.49 -0.19 2.45
C ARG A 116 -13.76 -0.60 3.73
N LEU A 117 -12.47 -0.31 3.83
CA LEU A 117 -11.69 -0.54 5.04
C LEU A 117 -11.82 0.60 6.07
N GLY A 118 -12.61 1.61 5.78
CA GLY A 118 -12.87 2.73 6.69
C GLY A 118 -11.93 3.92 6.53
N HIS A 119 -11.18 4.00 5.44
CA HIS A 119 -10.38 5.18 5.12
C HIS A 119 -11.27 6.25 4.47
N ALA A 120 -11.13 7.49 4.89
CA ALA A 120 -11.76 8.64 4.27
C ALA A 120 -10.77 9.37 3.36
N GLN A 121 -11.23 9.86 2.24
CA GLN A 121 -10.44 10.75 1.40
C GLN A 121 -10.22 12.07 2.13
N THR A 122 -8.97 12.45 2.36
CA THR A 122 -8.62 13.67 3.08
C THR A 122 -8.00 14.74 2.19
N ALA A 123 -7.35 14.35 1.12
CA ALA A 123 -6.74 15.29 0.19
C ALA A 123 -6.56 14.67 -1.19
N ILE A 124 -6.49 15.54 -2.20
CA ILE A 124 -6.00 15.23 -3.53
C ILE A 124 -4.79 16.12 -3.78
N LEU A 125 -3.65 15.51 -4.05
CA LEU A 125 -2.42 16.21 -4.40
C LEU A 125 -2.29 16.20 -5.92
N PRO A 126 -2.49 17.36 -6.59
CA PRO A 126 -2.46 17.37 -8.04
C PRO A 126 -1.06 17.19 -8.58
N GLN A 127 -0.92 16.42 -9.63
CA GLN A 127 0.28 16.31 -10.45
C GLN A 127 1.56 15.97 -9.66
N VAL A 128 1.48 15.04 -8.72
CA VAL A 128 2.63 14.63 -7.92
C VAL A 128 3.30 13.35 -8.42
N GLY A 129 2.59 12.53 -9.18
CA GLY A 129 3.11 11.32 -9.80
C GLY A 129 3.30 11.49 -11.30
N ARG A 130 4.38 10.95 -11.86
CA ARG A 130 4.62 10.97 -13.31
C ARG A 130 4.87 9.56 -13.81
N LYS A 131 4.06 9.12 -14.78
CA LYS A 131 4.18 7.82 -15.41
C LYS A 131 3.51 7.84 -16.79
N PHE A 132 3.98 7.03 -17.72
CA PHE A 132 3.50 7.01 -19.10
C PHE A 132 3.52 8.39 -19.78
N GLY A 133 4.54 9.22 -19.45
CA GLY A 133 4.69 10.56 -20.04
C GLY A 133 3.68 11.60 -19.56
N ARG A 134 2.85 11.30 -18.54
CA ARG A 134 1.84 12.24 -18.02
C ARG A 134 1.90 12.36 -16.51
N TRP A 135 1.41 13.48 -16.00
CA TRP A 135 1.25 13.73 -14.57
C TRP A 135 -0.05 13.11 -14.07
N MET A 136 -0.01 12.63 -12.83
CA MET A 136 -1.15 12.00 -12.18
C MET A 136 -1.32 12.57 -10.78
N ASP A 137 -2.56 12.66 -10.34
CA ASP A 137 -2.91 13.08 -9.00
C ASP A 137 -2.72 11.93 -8.01
N LEU A 138 -2.42 12.27 -6.77
CA LEU A 138 -2.39 11.35 -5.64
C LEU A 138 -3.57 11.64 -4.71
N VAL A 139 -4.39 10.64 -4.49
CA VAL A 139 -5.48 10.69 -3.50
C VAL A 139 -4.93 10.18 -2.17
N LEU A 140 -4.98 11.02 -1.13
CA LEU A 140 -4.65 10.62 0.23
C LEU A 140 -5.90 10.17 0.94
N MET A 141 -5.86 8.95 1.48
CA MET A 141 -6.94 8.36 2.25
C MET A 141 -6.44 8.06 3.66
N GLN A 142 -7.21 8.42 4.66
CA GLN A 142 -6.80 8.38 6.05
C GLN A 142 -7.79 7.58 6.89
N LYS A 143 -7.25 6.83 7.83
CA LYS A 143 -8.03 6.16 8.87
C LYS A 143 -7.38 6.41 10.23
N PHE A 144 -8.19 6.66 11.24
CA PHE A 144 -7.75 6.65 12.63
C PHE A 144 -7.84 5.24 13.19
N LEU A 145 -6.77 4.80 13.85
CA LEU A 145 -6.66 3.45 14.40
C LEU A 145 -7.24 3.35 15.82
N THR A 146 -7.43 4.48 16.44
CA THR A 146 -7.96 4.58 17.82
C THR A 146 -9.37 5.14 17.83
#